data_9f0fad62a83c26346fce2d40fc307e5e
#
_entry.id   9f0fad62a83c26346fce2d40fc307e5e
#
_cell.length_a   1.000
_cell.length_b   1.000
_cell.length_c   1.000
_cell.angle_alpha   90.00
_cell.angle_beta   90.00
_cell.angle_gamma   90.00
#
_symmetry.space_group_name_H-M   'P 1'
#
loop_
_entity.id
_entity.type
_entity.pdbx_description
1 polymer ?
#
loop_
_entity_poly.entity_id
_entity_poly.type
_entity_poly.pdbx_seq_one_letter_code
_entity_poly.pdbx_strand_id
1 'polypeptide(L)'
;VDLPLLIPNSLYLLEEPKKHSEDHLGPAREYWWNDDYLELLARRLHLDYTGTLVDIGCGKGMMGFMFSKHLPSGAKVYGVDFEPEYIEEARQKAQSIYLHNDISYDFRVGNASNIPLPDNLADITLCQTLLIHVKDPKQVINEMIRITKPGGWVLALEPNNLVPNLMFDRYGETDFDVESTLEVLEIKLRIEKGKKRLGEGFNSLGDVIPDLYLKAGLENIKVWISDKALSIIPPYDTQEKMLRVDQMLQWIDSDSMGYDYQDNLNYFMAGGGDKDKFDAYWQKLLYNKIALKQRLLNEEYVSAGGSLVYIVAGQKPRY
;
A
#
# COMPACT_ATOMS: atom_id res chain seq x y z
N VAL A 1 -43.98 -16.88 -1.91
CA VAL A 1 -44.37 -15.65 -1.23
C VAL A 1 -43.11 -15.17 -0.53
N ASP A 2 -42.35 -14.31 -1.22
CA ASP A 2 -41.10 -13.74 -0.74
C ASP A 2 -41.42 -12.63 0.25
N LEU A 3 -40.95 -12.79 1.47
CA LEU A 3 -40.91 -11.71 2.46
C LEU A 3 -39.58 -10.94 2.28
N PRO A 4 -39.62 -9.62 2.06
CA PRO A 4 -38.41 -8.83 2.06
C PRO A 4 -37.86 -8.69 3.49
N LEU A 5 -36.62 -9.09 3.68
CA LEU A 5 -35.85 -8.79 4.88
C LEU A 5 -35.70 -7.26 5.01
N LEU A 6 -36.49 -6.67 5.86
CA LEU A 6 -36.33 -5.30 6.36
C LEU A 6 -35.03 -5.23 7.17
N ILE A 7 -33.97 -4.72 6.57
CA ILE A 7 -32.82 -4.24 7.31
C ILE A 7 -33.24 -2.94 7.97
N PRO A 8 -33.15 -2.81 9.31
CA PRO A 8 -33.47 -1.56 9.98
C PRO A 8 -32.49 -0.48 9.55
N ASN A 9 -33.01 0.59 8.93
CA ASN A 9 -32.31 1.87 8.80
C ASN A 9 -32.15 2.47 10.20
N SER A 10 -31.10 2.11 10.93
CA SER A 10 -30.76 2.79 12.15
C SER A 10 -29.26 2.90 12.32
N LEU A 11 -28.82 4.16 12.32
CA LEU A 11 -27.52 4.62 12.77
C LEU A 11 -26.31 4.20 11.92
N TYR A 12 -26.20 4.79 10.74
CA TYR A 12 -24.88 5.21 10.28
C TYR A 12 -24.42 6.35 11.21
N LEU A 13 -23.97 6.01 12.41
CA LEU A 13 -22.96 6.80 13.06
C LEU A 13 -21.83 6.85 12.06
N LEU A 14 -21.38 8.04 11.71
CA LEU A 14 -20.15 8.28 10.99
C LEU A 14 -19.03 7.71 11.87
N GLU A 15 -18.76 6.40 11.76
CA GLU A 15 -17.55 5.83 12.31
C GLU A 15 -16.40 6.56 11.62
N GLU A 16 -15.57 7.21 12.42
CA GLU A 16 -14.33 7.80 11.92
C GLU A 16 -13.60 6.71 11.14
N PRO A 17 -13.07 6.99 9.93
CA PRO A 17 -12.33 6.00 9.18
C PRO A 17 -11.23 5.46 10.07
N LYS A 18 -11.12 4.12 10.16
CA LYS A 18 -10.08 3.46 10.97
C LYS A 18 -8.73 4.08 10.61
N LYS A 19 -7.99 4.55 11.59
CA LYS A 19 -6.61 5.00 11.41
C LYS A 19 -5.83 3.88 10.73
N HIS A 20 -5.08 4.21 9.68
CA HIS A 20 -4.05 3.30 9.20
C HIS A 20 -3.17 2.95 10.39
N SER A 21 -2.95 1.65 10.62
CA SER A 21 -2.10 1.28 11.73
C SER A 21 -0.71 1.86 11.50
N GLU A 22 -0.14 2.51 12.53
CA GLU A 22 1.23 3.04 12.50
C GLU A 22 2.25 1.95 12.09
N ASP A 23 1.89 0.70 12.34
CA ASP A 23 2.64 -0.50 11.98
C ASP A 23 3.03 -0.57 10.49
N HIS A 24 2.21 0.01 9.59
CA HIS A 24 2.50 0.06 8.16
C HIS A 24 3.44 1.19 7.75
N LEU A 25 3.63 2.21 8.61
CA LEU A 25 4.45 3.38 8.34
C LEU A 25 5.75 3.40 9.15
N GLY A 26 6.17 2.24 9.66
CA GLY A 26 7.39 2.07 10.42
C GLY A 26 8.68 2.27 9.61
N PRO A 27 9.86 2.32 10.31
CA PRO A 27 11.16 2.58 9.68
C PRO A 27 11.56 1.56 8.59
N ALA A 28 11.08 0.31 8.69
CA ALA A 28 11.34 -0.72 7.68
C ALA A 28 10.82 -0.33 6.28
N ARG A 29 9.86 0.60 6.18
CA ARG A 29 9.31 1.06 4.91
C ARG A 29 10.32 1.86 4.09
N GLU A 30 11.32 2.48 4.70
CA GLU A 30 12.38 3.19 3.99
C GLU A 30 13.22 2.24 3.12
N TYR A 31 13.22 0.94 3.43
CA TYR A 31 13.92 -0.10 2.69
C TYR A 31 13.05 -0.86 1.67
N TRP A 32 11.84 -0.38 1.36
CA TRP A 32 10.98 -1.02 0.36
C TRP A 32 11.45 -0.82 -1.08
N TRP A 33 12.35 0.13 -1.29
CA TRP A 33 12.85 0.51 -2.60
C TRP A 33 14.36 0.40 -2.66
N ASN A 34 14.88 -0.02 -3.81
CA ASN A 34 16.30 0.12 -4.13
C ASN A 34 16.54 1.50 -4.72
N ASP A 35 17.61 2.19 -4.30
CA ASP A 35 17.91 3.56 -4.75
C ASP A 35 18.15 3.63 -6.26
N ASP A 36 18.83 2.63 -6.85
CA ASP A 36 19.05 2.54 -8.29
C ASP A 36 17.77 2.31 -9.09
N TYR A 37 16.79 1.60 -8.50
CA TYR A 37 15.48 1.45 -9.12
C TYR A 37 14.67 2.74 -9.07
N LEU A 38 14.73 3.50 -7.98
CA LEU A 38 14.11 4.83 -7.91
C LEU A 38 14.73 5.79 -8.91
N GLU A 39 16.06 5.76 -9.07
CA GLU A 39 16.76 6.51 -10.13
C GLU A 39 16.31 6.10 -11.53
N LEU A 40 16.13 4.80 -11.77
CA LEU A 40 15.60 4.29 -13.04
C LEU A 40 14.17 4.80 -13.32
N LEU A 41 13.29 4.79 -12.30
CA LEU A 41 11.94 5.34 -12.40
C LEU A 41 11.98 6.85 -12.66
N ALA A 42 12.84 7.58 -11.95
CA ALA A 42 13.02 9.01 -12.14
C ALA A 42 13.40 9.34 -13.59
N ARG A 43 14.32 8.59 -14.18
CA ARG A 43 14.70 8.75 -15.61
C ARG A 43 13.55 8.40 -16.56
N ARG A 44 12.78 7.33 -16.28
CA ARG A 44 11.64 6.91 -17.11
C ARG A 44 10.51 7.93 -17.12
N LEU A 45 10.34 8.65 -16.02
CA LEU A 45 9.30 9.65 -15.81
C LEU A 45 9.77 11.08 -16.04
N HIS A 46 11.06 11.27 -16.39
CA HIS A 46 11.69 12.58 -16.62
C HIS A 46 11.54 13.53 -15.43
N LEU A 47 11.86 13.03 -14.21
CA LEU A 47 11.77 13.84 -12.99
C LEU A 47 12.68 15.06 -13.01
N ASP A 48 13.77 15.02 -13.76
CA ASP A 48 14.70 16.13 -13.99
C ASP A 48 14.07 17.35 -14.69
N TYR A 49 12.87 17.18 -15.27
CA TYR A 49 12.06 18.27 -15.85
C TYR A 49 10.78 18.57 -15.04
N THR A 50 10.62 17.96 -13.87
CA THR A 50 9.40 18.06 -13.04
C THR A 50 9.53 19.23 -12.07
N GLY A 51 8.80 20.32 -12.32
CA GLY A 51 8.76 21.48 -11.42
C GLY A 51 7.84 21.30 -10.23
N THR A 52 6.83 20.44 -10.34
CA THR A 52 5.85 20.20 -9.28
C THR A 52 5.47 18.73 -9.21
N LEU A 53 5.74 18.10 -8.07
CA LEU A 53 5.34 16.74 -7.72
C LEU A 53 4.29 16.78 -6.62
N VAL A 54 3.24 15.97 -6.74
CA VAL A 54 2.20 15.83 -5.71
C VAL A 54 2.08 14.36 -5.28
N ASP A 55 2.19 14.10 -3.98
CA ASP A 55 2.08 12.79 -3.35
C ASP A 55 0.74 12.71 -2.59
N ILE A 56 -0.17 11.82 -3.04
CA ILE A 56 -1.51 11.64 -2.47
C ILE A 56 -1.54 10.40 -1.60
N GLY A 57 -2.06 10.54 -0.37
CA GLY A 57 -1.89 9.55 0.68
C GLY A 57 -0.42 9.46 1.10
N CYS A 58 0.22 10.63 1.24
CA CYS A 58 1.66 10.72 1.42
C CYS A 58 2.15 10.14 2.78
N GLY A 59 1.25 9.90 3.74
CA GLY A 59 1.62 9.53 5.08
C GLY A 59 2.63 10.53 5.66
N LYS A 60 3.76 10.02 6.13
CA LYS A 60 4.89 10.83 6.66
C LYS A 60 5.80 11.41 5.56
N GLY A 61 5.34 11.49 4.31
CA GLY A 61 6.00 12.15 3.17
C GLY A 61 7.08 11.34 2.48
N MET A 62 7.17 10.03 2.71
CA MET A 62 8.31 9.21 2.31
C MET A 62 8.59 9.24 0.80
N MET A 63 7.58 9.01 -0.06
CA MET A 63 7.79 8.98 -1.51
C MET A 63 8.14 10.36 -2.06
N GLY A 64 7.50 11.40 -1.54
CA GLY A 64 7.86 12.78 -1.86
C GLY A 64 9.33 13.08 -1.57
N PHE A 65 9.84 12.65 -0.40
CA PHE A 65 11.27 12.81 -0.04
C PHE A 65 12.21 11.96 -0.90
N MET A 66 11.84 10.72 -1.22
CA MET A 66 12.67 9.85 -2.05
C MET A 66 12.81 10.40 -3.47
N PHE A 67 11.71 10.80 -4.09
CA PHE A 67 11.74 11.34 -5.46
C PHE A 67 12.31 12.75 -5.53
N SER A 68 12.24 13.54 -4.47
CA SER A 68 12.78 14.91 -4.47
C SER A 68 14.27 14.97 -4.82
N LYS A 69 15.06 13.93 -4.51
CA LYS A 69 16.48 13.81 -4.88
C LYS A 69 16.73 13.88 -6.39
N HIS A 70 15.70 13.64 -7.19
CA HIS A 70 15.77 13.58 -8.66
C HIS A 70 15.08 14.77 -9.34
N LEU A 71 14.51 15.69 -8.56
CA LEU A 71 13.86 16.88 -9.07
C LEU A 71 14.88 18.01 -9.34
N PRO A 72 14.58 18.93 -10.26
CA PRO A 72 15.43 20.11 -10.50
C PRO A 72 15.39 21.08 -9.31
N SER A 73 16.42 21.91 -9.19
CA SER A 73 16.46 22.99 -8.19
C SER A 73 15.24 23.91 -8.32
N GLY A 74 14.66 24.30 -7.19
CA GLY A 74 13.48 25.15 -7.10
C GLY A 74 12.16 24.40 -7.33
N ALA A 75 12.19 23.08 -7.52
CA ALA A 75 10.95 22.29 -7.63
C ALA A 75 10.14 22.29 -6.32
N LYS A 76 8.85 21.94 -6.43
CA LYS A 76 7.93 21.88 -5.30
C LYS A 76 7.37 20.48 -5.14
N VAL A 77 7.34 20.00 -3.90
CA VAL A 77 6.70 18.74 -3.50
C VAL A 77 5.53 19.06 -2.61
N TYR A 78 4.34 18.67 -3.04
CA TYR A 78 3.13 18.70 -2.23
C TYR A 78 2.84 17.30 -1.71
N GLY A 79 2.42 17.19 -0.45
CA GLY A 79 1.89 15.96 0.12
C GLY A 79 0.50 16.19 0.67
N VAL A 80 -0.42 15.26 0.38
CA VAL A 80 -1.78 15.30 0.93
C VAL A 80 -2.07 13.97 1.61
N ASP A 81 -2.47 14.01 2.87
CA ASP A 81 -2.91 12.84 3.62
C ASP A 81 -4.12 13.19 4.48
N PHE A 82 -4.93 12.19 4.79
CA PHE A 82 -6.12 12.36 5.62
C PHE A 82 -5.75 12.53 7.10
N GLU A 83 -4.64 11.91 7.57
CA GLU A 83 -4.24 11.88 8.97
C GLU A 83 -3.41 13.12 9.35
N PRO A 84 -3.92 13.99 10.25
CA PRO A 84 -3.20 15.20 10.65
C PRO A 84 -1.85 14.92 11.33
N GLU A 85 -1.75 13.82 12.08
CA GLU A 85 -0.53 13.42 12.79
C GLU A 85 0.60 13.09 11.80
N TYR A 86 0.30 12.39 10.71
CA TYR A 86 1.28 12.06 9.67
C TYR A 86 1.75 13.31 8.92
N ILE A 87 0.84 14.24 8.65
CA ILE A 87 1.16 15.51 8.02
C ILE A 87 2.10 16.34 8.90
N GLU A 88 1.88 16.35 10.22
CA GLU A 88 2.75 17.06 11.13
C GLU A 88 4.15 16.44 11.18
N GLU A 89 4.25 15.11 11.23
CA GLU A 89 5.55 14.41 11.13
C GLU A 89 6.25 14.70 9.80
N ALA A 90 5.51 14.70 8.67
CA ALA A 90 6.07 15.03 7.37
C ALA A 90 6.62 16.47 7.33
N ARG A 91 5.93 17.44 7.93
CA ARG A 91 6.39 18.83 8.06
C ARG A 91 7.67 18.95 8.89
N GLN A 92 7.72 18.26 10.03
CA GLN A 92 8.90 18.22 10.89
C GLN A 92 10.09 17.59 10.16
N LYS A 93 9.86 16.48 9.46
CA LYS A 93 10.90 15.81 8.66
C LYS A 93 11.40 16.74 7.54
N ALA A 94 10.52 17.46 6.86
CA ALA A 94 10.89 18.42 5.81
C ALA A 94 11.79 19.55 6.33
N GLN A 95 11.57 20.03 7.54
CA GLN A 95 12.41 21.05 8.17
C GLN A 95 13.81 20.53 8.51
N SER A 96 13.93 19.23 8.82
CA SER A 96 15.21 18.60 9.19
C SER A 96 16.05 18.11 8.00
N ILE A 97 15.41 17.93 6.82
CA ILE A 97 16.09 17.45 5.62
C ILE A 97 16.90 18.61 5.00
N TYR A 98 18.22 18.48 5.03
CA TYR A 98 19.10 19.37 4.28
C TYR A 98 19.16 18.89 2.82
N LEU A 99 18.51 19.61 1.91
CA LEU A 99 18.44 19.24 0.50
C LEU A 99 19.42 20.11 -0.31
N HIS A 100 20.22 19.44 -1.13
CA HIS A 100 21.18 20.09 -2.01
C HIS A 100 20.50 20.85 -3.18
N ASN A 101 19.22 20.55 -3.47
CA ASN A 101 18.52 20.99 -4.67
C ASN A 101 17.49 22.09 -4.43
N ASP A 102 17.47 22.75 -3.28
CA ASP A 102 16.53 23.84 -2.95
C ASP A 102 15.06 23.48 -3.22
N ILE A 103 14.63 22.29 -2.77
CA ILE A 103 13.28 21.79 -2.93
C ILE A 103 12.38 22.34 -1.82
N SER A 104 11.20 22.86 -2.19
CA SER A 104 10.21 23.29 -1.22
C SER A 104 9.13 22.22 -0.99
N TYR A 105 8.66 22.07 0.25
CA TYR A 105 7.61 21.12 0.64
C TYR A 105 6.39 21.82 1.19
N ASP A 106 5.20 21.34 0.81
CA ASP A 106 3.91 21.80 1.33
C ASP A 106 3.02 20.57 1.64
N PHE A 107 2.92 20.22 2.91
CA PHE A 107 2.12 19.08 3.38
C PHE A 107 0.79 19.55 3.95
N ARG A 108 -0.34 18.97 3.46
CA ARG A 108 -1.71 19.38 3.78
C ARG A 108 -2.56 18.20 4.22
N VAL A 109 -3.36 18.43 5.24
CA VAL A 109 -4.45 17.51 5.58
C VAL A 109 -5.52 17.61 4.51
N GLY A 110 -5.96 16.46 3.95
CA GLY A 110 -6.98 16.45 2.91
C GLY A 110 -7.42 15.03 2.52
N ASN A 111 -8.60 14.96 1.91
CA ASN A 111 -9.17 13.70 1.44
C ASN A 111 -8.76 13.46 -0.03
N ALA A 112 -8.24 12.27 -0.31
CA ALA A 112 -7.84 11.88 -1.66
C ALA A 112 -9.02 11.87 -2.68
N SER A 113 -10.25 11.70 -2.21
CA SER A 113 -11.45 11.77 -3.04
C SER A 113 -11.92 13.21 -3.34
N ASN A 114 -11.27 14.21 -2.73
CA ASN A 114 -11.50 15.64 -2.94
C ASN A 114 -10.24 16.41 -2.55
N ILE A 115 -9.24 16.36 -3.43
CA ILE A 115 -7.88 16.87 -3.14
C ILE A 115 -7.90 18.40 -3.03
N PRO A 116 -7.39 18.99 -1.91
CA PRO A 116 -7.42 20.44 -1.67
C PRO A 116 -6.31 21.19 -2.44
N LEU A 117 -6.17 20.88 -3.73
CA LEU A 117 -5.21 21.48 -4.65
C LEU A 117 -5.92 21.89 -5.96
N PRO A 118 -5.45 22.96 -6.63
CA PRO A 118 -6.07 23.43 -7.87
C PRO A 118 -5.86 22.46 -9.04
N ASP A 119 -6.70 22.60 -10.05
CA ASP A 119 -6.59 21.88 -11.32
C ASP A 119 -5.27 22.20 -12.02
N ASN A 120 -4.70 21.21 -12.71
CA ASN A 120 -3.52 21.36 -13.55
C ASN A 120 -2.30 21.97 -12.82
N LEU A 121 -2.10 21.62 -11.57
CA LEU A 121 -0.96 22.07 -10.75
C LEU A 121 0.29 21.23 -10.99
N ALA A 122 0.13 19.92 -11.01
CA ALA A 122 1.23 18.96 -10.92
C ALA A 122 1.78 18.55 -12.30
N ASP A 123 3.07 18.49 -12.45
CA ASP A 123 3.71 17.80 -13.57
C ASP A 123 3.61 16.28 -13.40
N ILE A 124 3.73 15.83 -12.13
CA ILE A 124 3.52 14.45 -11.72
C ILE A 124 2.67 14.40 -10.46
N THR A 125 1.61 13.58 -10.48
CA THR A 125 0.84 13.20 -9.30
C THR A 125 1.07 11.73 -9.02
N LEU A 126 1.42 11.36 -7.81
CA LEU A 126 1.65 9.98 -7.42
C LEU A 126 0.84 9.57 -6.19
N CYS A 127 0.66 8.27 -6.01
CA CYS A 127 0.24 7.65 -4.75
C CYS A 127 0.96 6.32 -4.55
N GLN A 128 1.17 5.95 -3.29
CA GLN A 128 1.72 4.64 -2.91
C GLN A 128 0.85 3.98 -1.86
N THR A 129 0.38 2.74 -2.11
CA THR A 129 -0.44 1.97 -1.16
C THR A 129 -1.64 2.78 -0.62
N LEU A 130 -2.25 3.59 -1.47
CA LEU A 130 -3.43 4.40 -1.16
C LEU A 130 -4.70 3.77 -1.74
N LEU A 131 -4.66 3.42 -3.03
CA LEU A 131 -5.86 2.98 -3.78
C LEU A 131 -6.43 1.67 -3.25
N ILE A 132 -5.60 0.85 -2.62
CA ILE A 132 -6.03 -0.38 -1.94
C ILE A 132 -6.88 -0.13 -0.68
N HIS A 133 -6.85 1.06 -0.11
CA HIS A 133 -7.54 1.41 1.14
C HIS A 133 -8.81 2.25 0.92
N VAL A 134 -9.01 2.77 -0.28
CA VAL A 134 -10.16 3.65 -0.54
C VAL A 134 -11.36 2.87 -1.06
N LYS A 135 -12.56 3.34 -0.72
CA LYS A 135 -13.82 2.74 -1.15
C LYS A 135 -14.01 2.85 -2.67
N ASP A 136 -13.65 3.98 -3.25
CA ASP A 136 -13.77 4.25 -4.70
C ASP A 136 -12.43 4.72 -5.29
N PRO A 137 -11.58 3.80 -5.76
CA PRO A 137 -10.31 4.15 -6.40
C PRO A 137 -10.48 5.01 -7.65
N LYS A 138 -11.61 4.89 -8.37
CA LYS A 138 -11.87 5.67 -9.58
C LYS A 138 -12.02 7.16 -9.27
N GLN A 139 -12.70 7.48 -8.16
CA GLN A 139 -12.84 8.87 -7.72
C GLN A 139 -11.48 9.47 -7.39
N VAL A 140 -10.63 8.75 -6.68
CA VAL A 140 -9.26 9.20 -6.35
C VAL A 140 -8.42 9.39 -7.61
N ILE A 141 -8.46 8.44 -8.55
CA ILE A 141 -7.77 8.55 -9.84
C ILE A 141 -8.25 9.79 -10.61
N ASN A 142 -9.56 10.07 -10.66
CA ASN A 142 -10.09 11.25 -11.31
C ASN A 142 -9.60 12.55 -10.66
N GLU A 143 -9.50 12.60 -9.35
CA GLU A 143 -8.91 13.74 -8.63
C GLU A 143 -7.42 13.91 -8.93
N MET A 144 -6.65 12.80 -8.95
CA MET A 144 -5.25 12.83 -9.37
C MET A 144 -5.11 13.38 -10.80
N ILE A 145 -5.97 12.95 -11.73
CA ILE A 145 -5.99 13.46 -13.10
C ILE A 145 -6.37 14.94 -13.13
N ARG A 146 -7.36 15.38 -12.34
CA ARG A 146 -7.79 16.78 -12.27
C ARG A 146 -6.63 17.71 -11.93
N ILE A 147 -5.87 17.38 -10.88
CA ILE A 147 -4.75 18.21 -10.42
C ILE A 147 -3.49 18.08 -11.28
N THR A 148 -3.38 17.06 -12.11
CA THR A 148 -2.25 16.86 -13.04
C THR A 148 -2.42 17.78 -14.27
N LYS A 149 -1.33 18.40 -14.73
CA LYS A 149 -1.30 19.20 -15.96
C LYS A 149 -1.57 18.34 -17.21
N PRO A 150 -2.13 18.89 -18.29
CA PRO A 150 -2.14 18.21 -19.58
C PRO A 150 -0.73 17.78 -20.01
N GLY A 151 -0.57 16.50 -20.37
CA GLY A 151 0.71 15.88 -20.67
C GLY A 151 1.53 15.43 -19.45
N GLY A 152 1.08 15.75 -18.23
CA GLY A 152 1.69 15.29 -16.99
C GLY A 152 1.39 13.81 -16.68
N TRP A 153 2.12 13.24 -15.73
CA TRP A 153 2.02 11.84 -15.34
C TRP A 153 1.16 11.64 -14.09
N VAL A 154 0.33 10.62 -14.11
CA VAL A 154 -0.33 10.04 -12.94
C VAL A 154 0.33 8.70 -12.65
N LEU A 155 0.87 8.52 -11.46
CA LEU A 155 1.67 7.36 -11.05
C LEU A 155 1.04 6.70 -9.83
N ALA A 156 0.76 5.40 -9.93
CA ALA A 156 0.33 4.58 -8.80
C ALA A 156 1.35 3.48 -8.52
N LEU A 157 1.72 3.33 -7.25
CA LEU A 157 2.60 2.29 -6.74
C LEU A 157 1.78 1.40 -5.78
N GLU A 158 1.10 0.41 -6.33
CA GLU A 158 0.09 -0.37 -5.60
C GLU A 158 0.39 -1.87 -5.62
N PRO A 159 0.21 -2.57 -4.50
CA PRO A 159 0.51 -3.98 -4.42
C PRO A 159 -0.59 -4.86 -5.05
N ASN A 160 -0.19 -6.09 -5.38
CA ASN A 160 -1.07 -7.23 -5.41
C ASN A 160 -0.72 -8.16 -4.24
N ASN A 161 -1.49 -8.13 -3.17
CA ASN A 161 -1.25 -8.92 -1.97
C ASN A 161 -1.83 -10.34 -2.04
N LEU A 162 -2.55 -10.70 -3.12
CA LEU A 162 -3.00 -12.09 -3.33
C LEU A 162 -1.89 -12.98 -3.86
N VAL A 163 -1.04 -12.47 -4.75
CA VAL A 163 0.06 -13.26 -5.34
C VAL A 163 1.05 -13.75 -4.29
N PRO A 164 1.51 -12.93 -3.32
CA PRO A 164 2.40 -13.41 -2.27
C PRO A 164 1.81 -14.55 -1.43
N ASN A 165 0.50 -14.66 -1.33
CA ASN A 165 -0.12 -15.79 -0.63
C ASN A 165 0.09 -17.14 -1.33
N LEU A 166 0.50 -17.12 -2.60
CA LEU A 166 0.89 -18.32 -3.37
C LEU A 166 2.40 -18.59 -3.31
N MET A 167 3.18 -17.61 -2.82
CA MET A 167 4.63 -17.68 -2.71
C MET A 167 5.00 -18.07 -1.28
N PHE A 168 4.84 -19.34 -0.97
CA PHE A 168 5.00 -19.83 0.40
C PHE A 168 6.41 -19.70 0.93
N ASP A 169 6.52 -19.38 2.21
CA ASP A 169 7.70 -19.68 3.02
C ASP A 169 7.77 -21.19 3.26
N ARG A 170 8.39 -21.87 2.34
CA ARG A 170 8.49 -23.33 2.38
C ARG A 170 9.57 -23.85 3.33
N TYR A 171 10.29 -22.95 4.00
CA TYR A 171 11.38 -23.31 4.89
C TYR A 171 12.44 -24.23 4.27
N GLY A 172 12.69 -24.10 2.96
CA GLY A 172 13.58 -24.97 2.22
C GLY A 172 12.96 -26.27 1.71
N GLU A 173 11.71 -26.54 2.00
CA GLU A 173 10.98 -27.67 1.44
C GLU A 173 10.57 -27.38 -0.01
N THR A 174 10.75 -28.39 -0.87
CA THR A 174 10.37 -28.32 -2.27
C THR A 174 8.97 -28.87 -2.53
N ASP A 175 8.40 -29.57 -1.55
CA ASP A 175 7.05 -30.12 -1.58
C ASP A 175 6.07 -29.24 -0.80
N PHE A 176 4.80 -29.28 -1.14
CA PHE A 176 3.73 -28.55 -0.47
C PHE A 176 2.42 -29.37 -0.50
N ASP A 177 1.66 -29.23 0.56
CA ASP A 177 0.33 -29.84 0.64
C ASP A 177 -0.68 -28.99 -0.14
N VAL A 178 -1.21 -29.55 -1.22
CA VAL A 178 -2.14 -28.87 -2.13
C VAL A 178 -3.43 -28.50 -1.40
N GLU A 179 -3.97 -29.38 -0.57
CA GLU A 179 -5.24 -29.20 0.14
C GLU A 179 -5.14 -28.06 1.14
N SER A 180 -4.08 -28.04 1.96
CA SER A 180 -3.83 -26.93 2.90
C SER A 180 -3.61 -25.60 2.17
N THR A 181 -2.92 -25.64 1.03
CA THR A 181 -2.68 -24.48 0.20
C THR A 181 -3.99 -23.88 -0.33
N LEU A 182 -4.85 -24.73 -0.89
CA LEU A 182 -6.16 -24.31 -1.42
C LEU A 182 -7.07 -23.78 -0.30
N GLU A 183 -7.03 -24.39 0.89
CA GLU A 183 -7.77 -23.90 2.05
C GLU A 183 -7.35 -22.46 2.42
N VAL A 184 -6.05 -22.21 2.56
CA VAL A 184 -5.53 -20.87 2.88
C VAL A 184 -5.91 -19.86 1.79
N LEU A 185 -5.74 -20.23 0.53
CA LEU A 185 -6.08 -19.37 -0.60
C LEU A 185 -7.57 -19.03 -0.62
N GLU A 186 -8.46 -19.99 -0.40
CA GLU A 186 -9.89 -19.72 -0.33
C GLU A 186 -10.24 -18.72 0.77
N ILE A 187 -9.63 -18.89 1.96
CA ILE A 187 -9.88 -17.98 3.09
C ILE A 187 -9.43 -16.57 2.76
N LYS A 188 -8.22 -16.41 2.23
CA LYS A 188 -7.67 -15.11 1.82
C LYS A 188 -8.53 -14.44 0.74
N LEU A 189 -8.98 -15.17 -0.28
CA LEU A 189 -9.86 -14.65 -1.32
C LEU A 189 -11.23 -14.21 -0.78
N ARG A 190 -11.77 -14.93 0.21
CA ARG A 190 -13.03 -14.54 0.86
C ARG A 190 -12.85 -13.30 1.73
N ILE A 191 -11.77 -13.19 2.48
CA ILE A 191 -11.42 -11.98 3.26
C ILE A 191 -11.36 -10.77 2.32
N GLU A 192 -10.61 -10.84 1.22
CA GLU A 192 -10.51 -9.77 0.23
C GLU A 192 -11.89 -9.38 -0.36
N LYS A 193 -12.67 -10.39 -0.73
CA LYS A 193 -14.03 -10.17 -1.25
C LYS A 193 -14.95 -9.51 -0.22
N GLY A 194 -14.84 -9.92 1.05
CA GLY A 194 -15.61 -9.33 2.14
C GLY A 194 -15.21 -7.91 2.44
N LYS A 195 -13.92 -7.62 2.52
CA LYS A 195 -13.37 -6.27 2.68
C LYS A 195 -13.92 -5.32 1.62
N LYS A 196 -13.86 -5.73 0.35
CA LYS A 196 -14.44 -4.97 -0.77
C LYS A 196 -15.94 -4.75 -0.61
N ARG A 197 -16.71 -5.77 -0.18
CA ARG A 197 -18.16 -5.67 0.03
C ARG A 197 -18.54 -4.69 1.14
N LEU A 198 -17.70 -4.61 2.18
CA LEU A 198 -17.89 -3.68 3.29
C LEU A 198 -17.42 -2.25 2.96
N GLY A 199 -16.80 -2.04 1.80
CA GLY A 199 -16.36 -0.72 1.36
C GLY A 199 -15.02 -0.27 1.95
N GLU A 200 -14.23 -1.20 2.47
CA GLU A 200 -12.94 -0.96 3.10
C GLU A 200 -11.75 -1.15 2.15
N GLY A 201 -11.98 -1.02 0.85
CA GLY A 201 -10.95 -1.14 -0.17
C GLY A 201 -10.76 -2.57 -0.70
N PHE A 202 -9.65 -2.77 -1.42
CA PHE A 202 -9.24 -4.05 -1.99
C PHE A 202 -7.72 -4.12 -2.01
N ASN A 203 -7.13 -4.99 -1.17
CA ASN A 203 -5.68 -5.00 -0.93
C ASN A 203 -4.82 -5.46 -2.12
N SER A 204 -5.42 -5.87 -3.23
CA SER A 204 -4.73 -6.44 -4.38
C SER A 204 -5.15 -5.73 -5.66
N LEU A 205 -4.90 -4.42 -5.72
CA LEU A 205 -5.39 -3.56 -6.80
C LEU A 205 -4.35 -3.31 -7.90
N GLY A 206 -3.07 -3.56 -7.64
CA GLY A 206 -1.96 -3.14 -8.51
C GLY A 206 -2.11 -3.57 -9.98
N ASP A 207 -2.49 -4.82 -10.22
CA ASP A 207 -2.70 -5.37 -11.58
C ASP A 207 -3.98 -4.88 -12.28
N VAL A 208 -4.89 -4.22 -11.53
CA VAL A 208 -6.15 -3.66 -12.08
C VAL A 208 -6.00 -2.18 -12.47
N ILE A 209 -5.00 -1.49 -11.94
CA ILE A 209 -4.77 -0.05 -12.20
C ILE A 209 -4.70 0.30 -13.70
N PRO A 210 -4.04 -0.50 -14.59
CA PRO A 210 -3.99 -0.16 -16.01
C PRO A 210 -5.38 -0.03 -16.66
N ASP A 211 -6.32 -0.92 -16.31
CA ASP A 211 -7.71 -0.85 -16.78
C ASP A 211 -8.44 0.38 -16.23
N LEU A 212 -8.21 0.72 -14.95
CA LEU A 212 -8.78 1.93 -14.34
C LEU A 212 -8.25 3.18 -15.03
N TYR A 213 -6.96 3.25 -15.33
CA TYR A 213 -6.33 4.38 -16.03
C TYR A 213 -6.88 4.55 -17.43
N LEU A 214 -6.98 3.45 -18.19
CA LEU A 214 -7.55 3.46 -19.54
C LEU A 214 -9.00 3.98 -19.52
N LYS A 215 -9.83 3.50 -18.60
CA LYS A 215 -11.22 3.92 -18.43
C LYS A 215 -11.36 5.38 -17.95
N ALA A 216 -10.36 5.89 -17.25
CA ALA A 216 -10.30 7.30 -16.83
C ALA A 216 -9.76 8.25 -17.94
N GLY A 217 -9.40 7.71 -19.10
CA GLY A 217 -8.93 8.50 -20.24
C GLY A 217 -7.45 8.87 -20.22
N LEU A 218 -6.64 8.19 -19.39
CA LEU A 218 -5.19 8.35 -19.45
C LEU A 218 -4.62 7.64 -20.69
N GLU A 219 -3.56 8.21 -21.24
CA GLU A 219 -2.84 7.72 -22.42
C GLU A 219 -1.44 7.26 -22.06
N ASN A 220 -0.73 6.66 -23.00
CA ASN A 220 0.68 6.23 -22.85
C ASN A 220 0.94 5.43 -21.55
N ILE A 221 0.02 4.52 -21.23
CA ILE A 221 0.09 3.74 -19.99
C ILE A 221 1.34 2.83 -20.02
N LYS A 222 2.13 2.92 -18.94
CA LYS A 222 3.32 2.09 -18.71
C LYS A 222 3.12 1.30 -17.42
N VAL A 223 3.61 0.07 -17.42
CA VAL A 223 3.51 -0.83 -16.27
C VAL A 223 4.87 -1.43 -15.99
N TRP A 224 5.30 -1.35 -14.73
CA TRP A 224 6.50 -1.99 -14.23
C TRP A 224 6.19 -2.70 -12.91
N ILE A 225 7.13 -3.49 -12.44
CA ILE A 225 7.08 -4.16 -11.13
C ILE A 225 8.30 -3.71 -10.34
N SER A 226 8.15 -3.52 -9.03
CA SER A 226 9.28 -3.26 -8.14
C SER A 226 10.28 -4.40 -8.18
N ASP A 227 11.56 -4.09 -8.16
CA ASP A 227 12.66 -5.06 -8.13
C ASP A 227 13.02 -5.54 -6.73
N LYS A 228 12.33 -5.03 -5.69
CA LYS A 228 12.65 -5.33 -4.29
C LYS A 228 11.83 -6.52 -3.78
N ALA A 229 12.51 -7.61 -3.47
CA ALA A 229 11.87 -8.83 -2.96
C ALA A 229 11.51 -8.78 -1.47
N LEU A 230 12.12 -7.90 -0.69
CA LEU A 230 11.95 -7.80 0.76
C LEU A 230 12.35 -9.09 1.51
N SER A 231 13.47 -9.69 1.14
CA SER A 231 13.96 -10.93 1.71
C SER A 231 14.42 -10.79 3.17
N ILE A 232 14.32 -11.88 3.95
CA ILE A 232 14.88 -12.03 5.29
C ILE A 232 15.77 -13.26 5.29
N ILE A 233 17.08 -13.07 5.44
CA ILE A 233 18.09 -14.14 5.38
C ILE A 233 19.10 -13.91 6.50
N PRO A 234 19.32 -14.89 7.39
CA PRO A 234 20.34 -14.80 8.45
C PRO A 234 21.77 -14.65 7.88
N PRO A 235 22.67 -14.03 8.64
CA PRO A 235 22.42 -13.36 9.91
C PRO A 235 21.65 -12.05 9.71
N TYR A 236 20.88 -11.63 10.74
CA TYR A 236 20.11 -10.38 10.69
C TYR A 236 20.97 -9.19 11.11
N ASP A 237 22.09 -9.00 10.42
CA ASP A 237 23.22 -8.14 10.77
C ASP A 237 23.21 -6.75 10.09
N THR A 238 22.27 -6.51 9.18
CA THR A 238 22.11 -5.19 8.55
C THR A 238 20.91 -4.46 9.16
N GLN A 239 20.95 -3.11 9.14
CA GLN A 239 19.84 -2.30 9.64
C GLN A 239 18.52 -2.63 8.97
N GLU A 240 18.53 -2.88 7.66
CA GLU A 240 17.33 -3.31 6.91
C GLU A 240 16.75 -4.61 7.47
N LYS A 241 17.58 -5.65 7.65
CA LYS A 241 17.13 -6.95 8.17
C LYS A 241 16.63 -6.83 9.61
N MET A 242 17.36 -6.13 10.48
CA MET A 242 16.95 -5.89 11.87
C MET A 242 15.59 -5.21 11.95
N LEU A 243 15.39 -4.12 11.22
CA LEU A 243 14.11 -3.40 11.23
C LEU A 243 12.95 -4.23 10.70
N ARG A 244 13.19 -5.11 9.72
CA ARG A 244 12.15 -6.02 9.21
C ARG A 244 11.79 -7.10 10.21
N VAL A 245 12.78 -7.70 10.85
CA VAL A 245 12.57 -8.72 11.89
C VAL A 245 11.83 -8.09 13.07
N ASP A 246 12.25 -6.92 13.53
CA ASP A 246 11.58 -6.18 14.61
C ASP A 246 10.12 -5.86 14.25
N GLN A 247 9.86 -5.41 13.03
CA GLN A 247 8.51 -5.15 12.54
C GLN A 247 7.65 -6.42 12.54
N MET A 248 8.18 -7.56 12.07
CA MET A 248 7.45 -8.84 12.11
C MET A 248 7.16 -9.28 13.54
N LEU A 249 8.12 -9.16 14.45
CA LEU A 249 7.91 -9.46 15.87
C LEU A 249 6.84 -8.57 16.48
N GLN A 250 6.85 -7.27 16.18
CA GLN A 250 5.80 -6.34 16.63
C GLN A 250 4.42 -6.75 16.11
N TRP A 251 4.28 -7.09 14.81
CA TRP A 251 2.99 -7.55 14.27
C TRP A 251 2.49 -8.84 14.92
N ILE A 252 3.43 -9.76 15.19
CA ILE A 252 3.13 -10.99 15.91
C ILE A 252 2.62 -10.68 17.33
N ASP A 253 3.22 -9.76 18.03
CA ASP A 253 2.93 -9.48 19.44
C ASP A 253 1.71 -8.57 19.64
N SER A 254 1.42 -7.67 18.70
CA SER A 254 0.31 -6.73 18.75
C SER A 254 -0.99 -7.23 18.11
N ASP A 255 -1.02 -8.48 17.63
CA ASP A 255 -2.15 -9.04 16.86
C ASP A 255 -2.55 -8.17 15.65
N SER A 256 -1.57 -7.49 15.04
CA SER A 256 -1.75 -6.67 13.85
C SER A 256 -1.42 -7.44 12.55
N MET A 257 -1.56 -6.78 11.39
CA MET A 257 -1.21 -7.34 10.07
C MET A 257 -1.85 -8.70 9.74
N GLY A 258 -3.14 -8.80 10.01
CA GLY A 258 -3.91 -10.02 9.71
C GLY A 258 -3.99 -10.99 10.87
N TYR A 259 -3.53 -10.60 12.06
CA TYR A 259 -3.71 -11.34 13.30
C TYR A 259 -4.88 -10.83 14.15
N ASP A 260 -5.64 -9.85 13.69
CA ASP A 260 -6.91 -9.47 14.32
C ASP A 260 -8.01 -10.45 13.94
N TYR A 261 -8.51 -11.20 14.92
CA TYR A 261 -9.52 -12.23 14.72
C TYR A 261 -10.86 -11.64 14.25
N GLN A 262 -11.33 -10.58 14.92
CA GLN A 262 -12.68 -10.09 14.69
C GLN A 262 -12.83 -9.43 13.31
N ASP A 263 -11.86 -8.64 12.91
CA ASP A 263 -11.85 -8.00 11.61
C ASP A 263 -11.80 -9.05 10.48
N ASN A 264 -10.87 -10.01 10.59
CA ASN A 264 -10.76 -11.09 9.60
C ASN A 264 -11.98 -11.98 9.52
N LEU A 265 -12.63 -12.31 10.67
CA LEU A 265 -13.89 -13.04 10.68
C LEU A 265 -14.99 -12.25 9.98
N ASN A 266 -15.13 -10.96 10.27
CA ASN A 266 -16.12 -10.09 9.65
C ASN A 266 -15.94 -10.04 8.13
N TYR A 267 -14.71 -9.88 7.65
CA TYR A 267 -14.39 -9.91 6.22
C TYR A 267 -14.70 -11.28 5.60
N PHE A 268 -14.28 -12.35 6.25
CA PHE A 268 -14.49 -13.70 5.75
C PHE A 268 -15.99 -14.03 5.61
N MET A 269 -16.79 -13.70 6.64
CA MET A 269 -18.24 -13.87 6.62
C MET A 269 -18.92 -13.02 5.54
N ALA A 270 -18.53 -11.73 5.43
CA ALA A 270 -19.02 -10.86 4.36
C ALA A 270 -18.62 -11.38 2.96
N GLY A 271 -17.50 -12.09 2.85
CA GLY A 271 -17.05 -12.79 1.65
C GLY A 271 -17.82 -14.05 1.29
N GLY A 272 -18.76 -14.50 2.18
CA GLY A 272 -19.56 -15.71 2.03
C GLY A 272 -18.88 -16.95 2.62
N GLY A 273 -18.04 -16.77 3.63
CA GLY A 273 -17.41 -17.84 4.38
C GLY A 273 -18.31 -18.40 5.48
N ASP A 274 -17.83 -19.47 6.11
CA ASP A 274 -18.45 -20.16 7.24
C ASP A 274 -17.59 -20.01 8.51
N LYS A 275 -18.23 -19.70 9.64
CA LYS A 275 -17.51 -19.40 10.88
C LYS A 275 -16.67 -20.58 11.38
N ASP A 276 -17.22 -21.81 11.35
CA ASP A 276 -16.50 -22.97 11.89
C ASP A 276 -15.23 -23.25 11.08
N LYS A 277 -15.31 -23.06 9.75
CA LYS A 277 -14.13 -23.13 8.86
C LYS A 277 -13.11 -22.06 9.20
N PHE A 278 -13.56 -20.83 9.47
CA PHE A 278 -12.65 -19.74 9.86
C PHE A 278 -11.97 -20.04 11.20
N ASP A 279 -12.70 -20.51 12.19
CA ASP A 279 -12.17 -20.83 13.51
C ASP A 279 -11.10 -21.93 13.43
N ALA A 280 -11.33 -22.96 12.63
CA ALA A 280 -10.34 -24.02 12.40
C ALA A 280 -9.05 -23.47 11.75
N TYR A 281 -9.18 -22.61 10.75
CA TYR A 281 -8.03 -21.92 10.13
C TYR A 281 -7.31 -21.02 11.14
N TRP A 282 -8.05 -20.28 11.96
CA TRP A 282 -7.47 -19.35 12.93
C TRP A 282 -6.62 -20.07 13.97
N GLN A 283 -7.02 -21.24 14.43
CA GLN A 283 -6.21 -22.06 15.34
C GLN A 283 -4.89 -22.49 14.70
N LYS A 284 -4.90 -22.86 13.41
CA LYS A 284 -3.67 -23.18 12.67
C LYS A 284 -2.78 -21.93 12.54
N LEU A 285 -3.37 -20.78 12.26
CA LEU A 285 -2.65 -19.52 12.16
C LEU A 285 -1.94 -19.14 13.46
N LEU A 286 -2.61 -19.29 14.60
CA LEU A 286 -2.03 -19.02 15.93
C LEU A 286 -0.87 -19.96 16.24
N TYR A 287 -1.00 -21.25 15.90
CA TYR A 287 0.10 -22.19 16.06
C TYR A 287 1.33 -21.82 15.22
N ASN A 288 1.13 -21.48 13.96
CA ASN A 288 2.18 -21.04 13.04
C ASN A 288 2.84 -19.73 13.50
N LYS A 289 2.06 -18.79 14.05
CA LYS A 289 2.53 -17.55 14.64
C LYS A 289 3.58 -17.77 15.73
N ILE A 290 3.33 -18.74 16.64
CA ILE A 290 4.26 -19.07 17.72
C ILE A 290 5.56 -19.66 17.14
N ALA A 291 5.46 -20.59 16.19
CA ALA A 291 6.60 -21.20 15.54
C ALA A 291 7.44 -20.17 14.76
N LEU A 292 6.78 -19.25 14.04
CA LEU A 292 7.42 -18.15 13.31
C LEU A 292 8.22 -17.25 14.27
N LYS A 293 7.59 -16.83 15.39
CA LYS A 293 8.27 -16.02 16.39
C LYS A 293 9.55 -16.67 16.89
N GLN A 294 9.49 -17.96 17.25
CA GLN A 294 10.65 -18.67 17.74
C GLN A 294 11.79 -18.74 16.70
N ARG A 295 11.45 -18.97 15.44
CA ARG A 295 12.44 -19.00 14.35
C ARG A 295 13.08 -17.65 14.08
N LEU A 296 12.32 -16.56 14.17
CA LEU A 296 12.86 -15.20 14.06
C LEU A 296 13.86 -14.91 15.18
N LEU A 297 13.51 -15.27 16.43
CA LEU A 297 14.37 -15.05 17.61
C LEU A 297 15.65 -15.89 17.57
N ASN A 298 15.60 -17.07 16.96
CA ASN A 298 16.76 -17.96 16.83
C ASN A 298 17.62 -17.70 15.59
N GLU A 299 17.29 -16.69 14.78
CA GLU A 299 17.91 -16.46 13.45
C GLU A 299 17.80 -17.67 12.51
N GLU A 300 16.68 -18.40 12.57
CA GLU A 300 16.41 -19.59 11.76
C GLU A 300 15.38 -19.32 10.65
N TYR A 301 14.74 -18.16 10.65
CA TYR A 301 13.75 -17.83 9.63
C TYR A 301 14.44 -17.34 8.35
N VAL A 302 14.10 -17.98 7.24
CA VAL A 302 14.56 -17.61 5.90
C VAL A 302 13.36 -17.37 5.01
N SER A 303 13.31 -16.21 4.38
CA SER A 303 12.30 -15.86 3.38
C SER A 303 12.94 -15.12 2.21
N ALA A 304 12.60 -15.54 1.00
CA ALA A 304 12.94 -14.78 -0.21
C ALA A 304 12.17 -13.45 -0.29
N GLY A 305 11.16 -13.26 0.57
CA GLY A 305 10.19 -12.20 0.45
C GLY A 305 9.16 -12.52 -0.64
N GLY A 306 8.59 -11.51 -1.27
CA GLY A 306 7.60 -11.74 -2.32
C GLY A 306 6.58 -10.63 -2.41
N SER A 307 6.94 -9.41 -2.01
CA SER A 307 6.09 -8.25 -2.26
C SER A 307 5.99 -7.98 -3.75
N LEU A 308 4.77 -7.99 -4.27
CA LEU A 308 4.51 -7.65 -5.67
C LEU A 308 3.87 -6.27 -5.73
N VAL A 309 4.68 -5.24 -6.02
CA VAL A 309 4.21 -3.87 -6.18
C VAL A 309 4.26 -3.49 -7.65
N TYR A 310 3.09 -3.19 -8.21
CA TYR A 310 2.95 -2.63 -9.55
C TYR A 310 3.21 -1.13 -9.52
N ILE A 311 3.98 -0.66 -10.48
CA ILE A 311 4.21 0.74 -10.77
C ILE A 311 3.51 1.03 -12.10
N VAL A 312 2.42 1.77 -12.04
CA VAL A 312 1.61 2.10 -13.21
C VAL A 312 1.64 3.61 -13.42
N ALA A 313 2.12 4.03 -14.59
CA ALA A 313 2.13 5.43 -15.00
C ALA A 313 1.21 5.62 -16.20
N GLY A 314 0.43 6.69 -16.21
CA GLY A 314 -0.40 7.12 -17.34
C GLY A 314 -0.29 8.62 -17.55
N GLN A 315 -0.33 9.08 -18.79
CA GLN A 315 -0.30 10.52 -19.10
C GLN A 315 -1.70 11.08 -19.25
N LYS A 316 -1.93 12.26 -18.66
CA LYS A 316 -3.11 13.04 -18.95
C LYS A 316 -3.03 13.57 -20.39
N PRO A 317 -4.07 13.41 -21.23
CA PRO A 317 -4.08 13.94 -22.58
C PRO A 317 -3.73 15.44 -22.63
N ARG A 318 -3.10 15.86 -23.71
CA ARG A 318 -2.72 17.27 -23.90
C ARG A 318 -3.89 18.15 -24.41
N TYR A 319 -4.96 17.50 -24.90
CA TYR A 319 -6.15 18.16 -25.47
C TYR A 319 -7.44 17.62 -24.90
#